data_55d8016e6e9213a06b2d92aa42a3e39b
#
_entry.id   55d8016e6e9213a06b2d92aa42a3e39b
#
_cell.length_a   1.000
_cell.length_b   1.000
_cell.length_c   1.000
_cell.angle_alpha   90.00
_cell.angle_beta   90.00
_cell.angle_gamma   90.00
#
_symmetry.space_group_name_H-M   'P 1'
#
loop_
_entity.id
_entity.type
_entity.pdbx_description
1 polymer ?
#
loop_
_entity_poly.entity_id
_entity_poly.type
_entity_poly.pdbx_seq_one_letter_code
_entity_poly.pdbx_strand_id
1 'polypeptide(L)'
;MKQSSADPRRSEVLAALSLAIDLGLGQPMEHMLRASLLALRIAGAAGVDAAGQGRIYYANQLAWIGCHADSFELAALFTDDIAFRADYYNRDQHGLPMYVGMFSHAGAGLPPLARVAYWTRFAATGSGAVRTMIASHCISAGVLASSVGLDDGVAGLLTHTFERWDGKGLPEGVAGPEIPLEMRIMHLADTAEVFLRREGVAGAVAMVRARRGSQFDPALARLFIDQAEALTEGLLDVDCWQAALDLAPNDAPLSDHELDAVLRAIGDFADLKSPYTAGHSRAVAALAAAAGEEHGLPADDVTELRRAGWVHDLGRLGVSNQVWDKKEPLSGLDLERIRMHPYLGERILSRVPGLKGEAALTGSHHERLDGSGYPRGIGGTELGIKQRILAAADSYQASLEPRPHRPVLAPGDAAARLRQEVSAGRLAAEAVEAVLVAAGQQPRRPHAPAGGLTPREVEILSMLCRGMTPAEIAGALFLARKTVRNHVEHIYTKIGATNRVGATLFAIRNGLTEYGSAAR
;
A
#
# COMPACT_ATOMS: atom_id res chain seq x y z
N MET A 1 -33.43 -8.85 13.88
CA MET A 1 -32.34 -9.29 14.78
C MET A 1 -31.06 -8.71 14.19
N LYS A 2 -30.49 -7.65 14.77
CA LYS A 2 -29.13 -7.18 14.43
C LYS A 2 -28.19 -8.33 14.82
N GLN A 3 -27.52 -8.97 13.86
CA GLN A 3 -26.34 -9.77 14.18
C GLN A 3 -25.35 -8.81 14.82
N SER A 4 -25.06 -8.99 16.10
CA SER A 4 -23.90 -8.40 16.76
C SER A 4 -22.67 -8.90 16.01
N SER A 5 -22.20 -8.13 15.03
CA SER A 5 -20.86 -8.33 14.53
C SER A 5 -19.93 -7.99 15.70
N ALA A 6 -19.04 -8.90 16.06
CA ALA A 6 -18.02 -8.60 17.04
C ALA A 6 -17.20 -7.39 16.53
N ASP A 7 -16.86 -6.47 17.43
CA ASP A 7 -16.03 -5.32 17.09
C ASP A 7 -14.69 -5.80 16.52
N PRO A 8 -14.19 -5.19 15.42
CA PRO A 8 -12.94 -5.62 14.78
C PRO A 8 -11.75 -5.56 15.73
N ARG A 9 -10.89 -6.55 15.67
CA ARG A 9 -9.64 -6.57 16.43
C ARG A 9 -8.50 -6.06 15.57
N ARG A 10 -7.48 -5.52 16.21
CA ARG A 10 -6.29 -5.02 15.49
C ARG A 10 -5.62 -6.13 14.68
N SER A 11 -5.49 -7.31 15.25
CA SER A 11 -4.94 -8.49 14.56
C SER A 11 -5.71 -8.85 13.29
N GLU A 12 -7.04 -8.82 13.32
CA GLU A 12 -7.89 -9.11 12.16
C GLU A 12 -7.67 -8.10 11.03
N VAL A 13 -7.62 -6.81 11.37
CA VAL A 13 -7.43 -5.74 10.38
C VAL A 13 -6.03 -5.78 9.78
N LEU A 14 -4.99 -6.05 10.58
CA LEU A 14 -3.62 -6.16 10.09
C LEU A 14 -3.39 -7.46 9.31
N ALA A 15 -4.00 -8.57 9.72
CA ALA A 15 -4.01 -9.80 8.94
C ALA A 15 -4.70 -9.60 7.58
N ALA A 16 -5.81 -8.86 7.52
CA ALA A 16 -6.43 -8.49 6.25
C ALA A 16 -5.51 -7.62 5.39
N LEU A 17 -4.83 -6.64 5.98
CA LEU A 17 -3.85 -5.82 5.28
C LEU A 17 -2.70 -6.67 4.71
N SER A 18 -2.21 -7.67 5.45
CA SER A 18 -1.15 -8.56 4.97
C SER A 18 -1.55 -9.32 3.70
N LEU A 19 -2.84 -9.68 3.54
CA LEU A 19 -3.33 -10.29 2.30
C LEU A 19 -3.24 -9.33 1.10
N ALA A 20 -3.46 -8.04 1.33
CA ALA A 20 -3.28 -7.02 0.28
C ALA A 20 -1.79 -6.85 -0.07
N ILE A 21 -0.92 -6.91 0.93
CA ILE A 21 0.54 -6.88 0.75
C ILE A 21 0.99 -8.06 -0.11
N ASP A 22 0.53 -9.27 0.17
CA ASP A 22 0.85 -10.48 -0.60
C ASP A 22 0.56 -10.31 -2.10
N LEU A 23 -0.60 -9.72 -2.44
CA LEU A 23 -0.96 -9.44 -3.83
C LEU A 23 0.05 -8.52 -4.51
N GLY A 24 0.47 -7.47 -3.83
CA GLY A 24 1.45 -6.52 -4.36
C GLY A 24 2.88 -7.06 -4.41
N LEU A 25 3.18 -8.11 -3.64
CA LEU A 25 4.41 -8.88 -3.72
C LEU A 25 4.39 -9.92 -4.85
N GLY A 26 3.23 -10.13 -5.49
CA GLY A 26 3.03 -11.23 -6.43
C GLY A 26 3.14 -12.60 -5.75
N GLN A 27 2.87 -12.66 -4.45
CA GLN A 27 2.76 -13.90 -3.68
C GLN A 27 1.29 -14.32 -3.56
N PRO A 28 1.00 -15.61 -3.39
CA PRO A 28 -0.34 -16.06 -3.03
C PRO A 28 -0.78 -15.42 -1.71
N MET A 29 -2.06 -15.10 -1.60
CA MET A 29 -2.64 -14.67 -0.32
C MET A 29 -2.28 -15.65 0.80
N GLU A 30 -2.11 -15.13 2.03
CA GLU A 30 -1.69 -15.85 3.23
C GLU A 30 -0.20 -16.22 3.29
N HIS A 31 0.65 -15.75 2.33
CA HIS A 31 2.10 -15.91 2.43
C HIS A 31 2.63 -15.27 3.72
N MET A 32 2.29 -14.00 3.98
CA MET A 32 2.75 -13.29 5.19
C MET A 32 2.23 -13.95 6.48
N LEU A 33 1.00 -14.46 6.48
CA LEU A 33 0.46 -15.17 7.64
C LEU A 33 1.21 -16.47 7.89
N ARG A 34 1.47 -17.29 6.86
CA ARG A 34 2.29 -18.51 7.00
C ARG A 34 3.72 -18.20 7.43
N ALA A 35 4.32 -17.17 6.88
CA ALA A 35 5.65 -16.70 7.30
C ALA A 35 5.64 -16.27 8.77
N SER A 36 4.57 -15.60 9.26
CA SER A 36 4.39 -15.28 10.68
C SER A 36 4.32 -16.53 11.55
N LEU A 37 3.52 -17.52 11.15
CA LEU A 37 3.42 -18.78 11.89
C LEU A 37 4.78 -19.49 11.99
N LEU A 38 5.51 -19.56 10.87
CA LEU A 38 6.83 -20.15 10.83
C LEU A 38 7.83 -19.36 11.69
N ALA A 39 7.81 -18.03 11.61
CA ALA A 39 8.66 -17.15 12.42
C ALA A 39 8.43 -17.36 13.92
N LEU A 40 7.17 -17.48 14.35
CA LEU A 40 6.84 -17.74 15.76
C LEU A 40 7.29 -19.13 16.23
N ARG A 41 7.20 -20.16 15.39
CA ARG A 41 7.74 -21.50 15.69
C ARG A 41 9.27 -21.47 15.84
N ILE A 42 9.96 -20.77 14.93
CA ILE A 42 11.42 -20.58 15.01
C ILE A 42 11.77 -19.77 16.27
N ALA A 43 11.02 -18.71 16.58
CA ALA A 43 11.21 -17.89 17.76
C ALA A 43 11.06 -18.69 19.06
N GLY A 44 10.05 -19.53 19.16
CA GLY A 44 9.86 -20.45 20.28
C GLY A 44 11.04 -21.43 20.44
N ALA A 45 11.49 -22.04 19.34
CA ALA A 45 12.65 -22.94 19.35
C ALA A 45 13.98 -22.22 19.66
N ALA A 46 14.08 -20.93 19.33
CA ALA A 46 15.23 -20.08 19.66
C ALA A 46 15.17 -19.46 21.06
N GLY A 47 14.09 -19.69 21.83
CA GLY A 47 13.93 -19.19 23.20
C GLY A 47 13.58 -17.69 23.29
N VAL A 48 12.97 -17.12 22.25
CA VAL A 48 12.49 -15.73 22.27
C VAL A 48 11.32 -15.61 23.25
N ASP A 49 11.34 -14.59 24.09
CA ASP A 49 10.29 -14.33 25.07
C ASP A 49 8.96 -13.89 24.43
N ALA A 50 7.89 -13.85 25.21
CA ALA A 50 6.56 -13.50 24.73
C ALA A 50 6.49 -12.08 24.13
N ALA A 51 7.26 -11.13 24.66
CA ALA A 51 7.30 -9.77 24.13
C ALA A 51 7.96 -9.72 22.75
N GLY A 52 9.10 -10.43 22.57
CA GLY A 52 9.76 -10.58 21.28
C GLY A 52 8.89 -11.32 20.26
N GLN A 53 8.18 -12.37 20.67
CA GLN A 53 7.22 -13.07 19.80
C GLN A 53 6.08 -12.16 19.38
N GLY A 54 5.58 -11.30 20.28
CA GLY A 54 4.57 -10.29 19.94
C GLY A 54 5.05 -9.28 18.91
N ARG A 55 6.30 -8.81 19.02
CA ARG A 55 6.91 -7.93 18.01
C ARG A 55 7.06 -8.65 16.66
N ILE A 56 7.53 -9.90 16.64
CA ILE A 56 7.63 -10.72 15.42
C ILE A 56 6.25 -10.84 14.77
N TYR A 57 5.21 -11.13 15.55
CA TYR A 57 3.84 -11.31 15.04
C TYR A 57 3.38 -10.10 14.21
N TYR A 58 3.46 -8.89 14.76
CA TYR A 58 3.02 -7.69 14.07
C TYR A 58 4.00 -7.20 13.00
N ALA A 59 5.30 -7.25 13.29
CA ALA A 59 6.32 -6.80 12.34
C ALA A 59 6.30 -7.65 11.06
N ASN A 60 6.12 -8.96 11.17
CA ASN A 60 6.09 -9.85 10.01
C ASN A 60 4.92 -9.53 9.08
N GLN A 61 3.72 -9.22 9.62
CA GLN A 61 2.56 -8.86 8.81
C GLN A 61 2.74 -7.53 8.06
N LEU A 62 3.65 -6.66 8.51
CA LEU A 62 3.92 -5.35 7.92
C LEU A 62 5.27 -5.25 7.21
N ALA A 63 6.12 -6.26 7.25
CA ALA A 63 7.50 -6.19 6.78
C ALA A 63 7.63 -5.65 5.35
N TRP A 64 6.72 -6.04 4.47
CA TRP A 64 6.77 -5.68 3.05
C TRP A 64 5.83 -4.52 2.66
N ILE A 65 5.19 -3.88 3.62
CA ILE A 65 4.19 -2.86 3.32
C ILE A 65 4.81 -1.64 2.61
N GLY A 66 6.04 -1.27 2.96
CA GLY A 66 6.76 -0.19 2.31
C GLY A 66 7.00 -0.37 0.81
N CYS A 67 6.99 -1.63 0.32
CA CYS A 67 7.08 -1.93 -1.11
C CYS A 67 5.99 -1.26 -1.95
N HIS A 68 4.80 -1.04 -1.38
CA HIS A 68 3.71 -0.42 -2.10
C HIS A 68 3.92 1.08 -2.26
N ALA A 69 4.51 1.72 -1.25
CA ALA A 69 4.85 3.13 -1.32
C ALA A 69 5.91 3.44 -2.39
N ASP A 70 6.76 2.45 -2.72
CA ASP A 70 7.81 2.58 -3.72
C ASP A 70 7.40 2.04 -5.12
N SER A 71 6.12 1.66 -5.29
CA SER A 71 5.65 1.01 -6.54
C SER A 71 5.84 1.89 -7.77
N PHE A 72 5.66 3.19 -7.65
CA PHE A 72 5.85 4.13 -8.76
C PHE A 72 7.31 4.19 -9.22
N GLU A 73 8.24 4.30 -8.29
CA GLU A 73 9.68 4.30 -8.57
C GLU A 73 10.14 2.96 -9.10
N LEU A 74 9.63 1.88 -8.52
CA LEU A 74 9.98 0.53 -8.93
C LEU A 74 9.49 0.25 -10.37
N ALA A 75 8.25 0.64 -10.70
CA ALA A 75 7.72 0.52 -12.05
C ALA A 75 8.51 1.37 -13.06
N ALA A 76 9.00 2.54 -12.65
CA ALA A 76 9.87 3.38 -13.48
C ALA A 76 11.24 2.74 -13.74
N LEU A 77 11.74 1.90 -12.81
CA LEU A 77 13.02 1.20 -12.96
C LEU A 77 12.89 -0.16 -13.68
N PHE A 78 11.85 -0.92 -13.34
CA PHE A 78 11.73 -2.33 -13.73
C PHE A 78 10.47 -2.66 -14.55
N THR A 79 9.71 -1.65 -14.95
CA THR A 79 8.50 -1.74 -15.75
C THR A 79 7.32 -2.33 -14.95
N ASP A 80 7.36 -3.61 -14.58
CA ASP A 80 6.34 -4.28 -13.77
C ASP A 80 6.86 -4.48 -12.34
N ASP A 81 6.35 -3.66 -11.41
CA ASP A 81 6.72 -3.65 -10.01
C ASP A 81 6.36 -4.94 -9.28
N ILE A 82 5.21 -5.55 -9.60
CA ILE A 82 4.77 -6.81 -8.99
C ILE A 82 5.60 -8.00 -9.51
N ALA A 83 5.83 -8.07 -10.82
CA ALA A 83 6.65 -9.14 -11.39
C ALA A 83 8.10 -9.10 -10.87
N PHE A 84 8.66 -7.91 -10.67
CA PHE A 84 9.99 -7.75 -10.07
C PHE A 84 10.03 -8.28 -8.63
N ARG A 85 9.03 -7.92 -7.80
CA ARG A 85 8.94 -8.39 -6.40
C ARG A 85 8.70 -9.90 -6.32
N ALA A 86 7.87 -10.46 -7.19
CA ALA A 86 7.64 -11.90 -7.24
C ALA A 86 8.93 -12.69 -7.50
N ASP A 87 9.87 -12.11 -8.29
CA ASP A 87 11.16 -12.73 -8.60
C ASP A 87 12.20 -12.54 -7.48
N TYR A 88 11.95 -11.67 -6.49
CA TYR A 88 12.88 -11.36 -5.41
C TYR A 88 13.36 -12.60 -4.66
N TYR A 89 12.47 -13.52 -4.33
CA TYR A 89 12.79 -14.73 -3.57
C TYR A 89 13.60 -15.76 -4.37
N ASN A 90 13.53 -15.72 -5.69
CA ASN A 90 14.14 -16.73 -6.56
C ASN A 90 15.67 -16.67 -6.59
N ARG A 91 16.26 -15.56 -6.15
CA ARG A 91 17.70 -15.31 -6.23
C ARG A 91 18.25 -14.83 -4.90
N ASP A 92 19.55 -15.05 -4.69
CA ASP A 92 20.24 -14.35 -3.60
C ASP A 92 20.30 -12.85 -3.94
N GLN A 93 19.89 -12.02 -3.01
CA GLN A 93 19.80 -10.57 -3.17
C GLN A 93 21.17 -9.87 -2.98
N HIS A 94 22.24 -10.56 -3.34
CA HIS A 94 23.60 -10.03 -3.34
C HIS A 94 24.43 -10.58 -4.50
N GLY A 95 25.43 -9.78 -4.96
CA GLY A 95 26.37 -10.17 -5.99
C GLY A 95 25.74 -10.40 -7.36
N LEU A 96 26.33 -11.29 -8.15
CA LEU A 96 25.91 -11.55 -9.53
C LEU A 96 24.45 -11.97 -9.67
N PRO A 97 23.86 -12.84 -8.81
CA PRO A 97 22.45 -13.21 -8.93
C PRO A 97 21.49 -12.01 -8.82
N MET A 98 21.77 -11.06 -7.91
CA MET A 98 21.00 -9.83 -7.78
C MET A 98 21.05 -8.97 -9.06
N TYR A 99 22.25 -8.76 -9.59
CA TYR A 99 22.40 -7.99 -10.85
C TYR A 99 21.69 -8.65 -12.02
N VAL A 100 21.81 -9.97 -12.16
CA VAL A 100 21.07 -10.72 -13.20
C VAL A 100 19.56 -10.52 -13.04
N GLY A 101 19.03 -10.56 -11.82
CA GLY A 101 17.63 -10.25 -11.52
C GLY A 101 17.25 -8.83 -11.95
N MET A 102 18.00 -7.83 -11.52
CA MET A 102 17.75 -6.43 -11.86
C MET A 102 17.76 -6.20 -13.37
N PHE A 103 18.79 -6.66 -14.07
CA PHE A 103 18.92 -6.47 -15.52
C PHE A 103 17.89 -7.27 -16.33
N SER A 104 17.37 -8.39 -15.80
CA SER A 104 16.31 -9.14 -16.48
C SER A 104 15.00 -8.37 -16.54
N HIS A 105 14.69 -7.57 -15.51
CA HIS A 105 13.50 -6.73 -15.42
C HIS A 105 13.72 -5.31 -15.98
N ALA A 106 14.95 -4.77 -15.88
CA ALA A 106 15.26 -3.42 -16.33
C ALA A 106 15.01 -3.24 -17.84
N GLY A 107 14.12 -2.30 -18.16
CA GLY A 107 13.74 -2.01 -19.55
C GLY A 107 13.00 -3.17 -20.23
N ALA A 108 12.33 -4.05 -19.48
CA ALA A 108 11.50 -5.10 -20.05
C ALA A 108 10.43 -4.49 -20.98
N GLY A 109 10.23 -5.09 -22.15
CA GLY A 109 9.31 -4.58 -23.17
C GLY A 109 9.87 -3.50 -24.10
N LEU A 110 11.05 -2.94 -23.83
CA LEU A 110 11.69 -2.01 -24.75
C LEU A 110 12.30 -2.75 -25.97
N PRO A 111 12.35 -2.11 -27.15
CA PRO A 111 13.13 -2.61 -28.30
C PRO A 111 14.59 -2.84 -27.91
N PRO A 112 15.28 -3.82 -28.54
CA PRO A 112 16.64 -4.25 -28.11
C PRO A 112 17.67 -3.13 -27.96
N LEU A 113 17.74 -2.21 -28.91
CA LEU A 113 18.68 -1.07 -28.85
C LEU A 113 18.33 -0.09 -27.71
N ALA A 114 17.04 0.21 -27.52
CA ALA A 114 16.57 1.07 -26.43
C ALA A 114 16.84 0.41 -25.08
N ARG A 115 16.70 -0.92 -24.99
CA ARG A 115 16.99 -1.68 -23.77
C ARG A 115 18.48 -1.65 -23.40
N VAL A 116 19.38 -1.76 -24.38
CA VAL A 116 20.82 -1.62 -24.14
C VAL A 116 21.16 -0.20 -23.63
N ALA A 117 20.62 0.84 -24.24
CA ALA A 117 20.79 2.21 -23.77
C ALA A 117 20.22 2.41 -22.35
N TYR A 118 19.09 1.76 -22.04
CA TYR A 118 18.52 1.75 -20.69
C TYR A 118 19.46 1.07 -19.68
N TRP A 119 20.02 -0.09 -20.01
CA TRP A 119 20.96 -0.82 -19.16
C TRP A 119 22.24 -0.03 -18.86
N THR A 120 22.80 0.69 -19.82
CA THR A 120 23.99 1.53 -19.59
C THR A 120 23.68 2.66 -18.59
N ARG A 121 22.53 3.30 -18.73
CA ARG A 121 22.06 4.32 -17.77
C ARG A 121 21.78 3.71 -16.39
N PHE A 122 21.10 2.58 -16.34
CA PHE A 122 20.77 1.88 -15.09
C PHE A 122 22.03 1.43 -14.36
N ALA A 123 23.04 0.91 -15.05
CA ALA A 123 24.33 0.54 -14.45
C ALA A 123 25.03 1.75 -13.78
N ALA A 124 24.86 2.95 -14.34
CA ALA A 124 25.48 4.17 -13.79
C ALA A 124 24.72 4.77 -12.59
N THR A 125 23.40 4.60 -12.51
CA THR A 125 22.55 5.31 -11.53
C THR A 125 21.68 4.41 -10.67
N GLY A 126 21.49 3.15 -11.07
CA GLY A 126 20.50 2.24 -10.47
C GLY A 126 20.80 1.85 -9.02
N SER A 127 22.07 1.68 -8.66
CA SER A 127 22.44 1.30 -7.28
C SER A 127 22.05 2.38 -6.26
N GLY A 128 22.25 3.65 -6.59
CA GLY A 128 21.83 4.77 -5.73
C GLY A 128 20.30 4.87 -5.64
N ALA A 129 19.61 4.70 -6.75
CA ALA A 129 18.15 4.71 -6.79
C ALA A 129 17.54 3.59 -5.94
N VAL A 130 18.09 2.37 -6.04
CA VAL A 130 17.65 1.21 -5.24
C VAL A 130 17.90 1.44 -3.75
N ARG A 131 19.06 1.96 -3.36
CA ARG A 131 19.34 2.27 -1.94
C ARG A 131 18.35 3.30 -1.38
N THR A 132 18.09 4.37 -2.13
CA THR A 132 17.13 5.41 -1.72
C THR A 132 15.73 4.83 -1.59
N MET A 133 15.32 3.97 -2.51
CA MET A 133 14.03 3.30 -2.50
C MET A 133 13.89 2.39 -1.26
N ILE A 134 14.89 1.57 -0.95
CA ILE A 134 14.87 0.70 0.23
C ILE A 134 14.83 1.52 1.53
N ALA A 135 15.58 2.61 1.62
CA ALA A 135 15.48 3.52 2.77
C ALA A 135 14.07 4.12 2.91
N SER A 136 13.44 4.48 1.79
CA SER A 136 12.03 4.92 1.74
C SER A 136 11.08 3.84 2.26
N HIS A 137 11.25 2.61 1.81
CA HIS A 137 10.48 1.47 2.26
C HIS A 137 10.49 1.34 3.79
N CYS A 138 11.67 1.28 4.39
CA CYS A 138 11.83 1.11 5.84
C CYS A 138 11.15 2.24 6.63
N ILE A 139 11.32 3.48 6.19
CA ILE A 139 10.67 4.65 6.81
C ILE A 139 9.14 4.54 6.70
N SER A 140 8.63 4.22 5.52
CA SER A 140 7.19 4.11 5.27
C SER A 140 6.55 3.00 6.12
N ALA A 141 7.21 1.86 6.24
CA ALA A 141 6.75 0.75 7.06
C ALA A 141 6.69 1.12 8.55
N GLY A 142 7.73 1.79 9.08
CA GLY A 142 7.76 2.27 10.46
C GLY A 142 6.67 3.31 10.74
N VAL A 143 6.48 4.25 9.83
CA VAL A 143 5.43 5.27 9.91
C VAL A 143 4.03 4.65 9.93
N LEU A 144 3.78 3.64 9.11
CA LEU A 144 2.50 2.95 9.13
C LEU A 144 2.31 2.16 10.43
N ALA A 145 3.33 1.40 10.88
CA ALA A 145 3.27 0.67 12.14
C ALA A 145 2.84 1.58 13.30
N SER A 146 3.46 2.75 13.44
CA SER A 146 3.06 3.75 14.44
C SER A 146 1.63 4.26 14.21
N SER A 147 1.22 4.45 12.94
CA SER A 147 -0.11 4.99 12.59
C SER A 147 -1.25 4.03 12.90
N VAL A 148 -0.99 2.71 12.87
CA VAL A 148 -1.94 1.68 13.25
C VAL A 148 -1.84 1.30 14.75
N GLY A 149 -1.09 2.07 15.53
CA GLY A 149 -1.01 1.96 16.98
C GLY A 149 -0.12 0.83 17.48
N LEU A 150 0.88 0.42 16.70
CA LEU A 150 1.93 -0.48 17.17
C LEU A 150 3.06 0.30 17.86
N ASP A 151 3.77 -0.39 18.74
CA ASP A 151 4.84 0.22 19.52
C ASP A 151 6.12 0.50 18.69
N ASP A 152 6.99 1.35 19.24
CA ASP A 152 8.26 1.72 18.59
C ASP A 152 9.20 0.53 18.37
N GLY A 153 9.06 -0.55 19.14
CA GLY A 153 9.82 -1.77 18.97
C GLY A 153 9.50 -2.46 17.64
N VAL A 154 8.22 -2.50 17.25
CA VAL A 154 7.80 -3.02 15.95
C VAL A 154 8.30 -2.11 14.82
N ALA A 155 8.11 -0.79 14.96
CA ALA A 155 8.60 0.17 13.97
C ALA A 155 10.13 0.09 13.79
N GLY A 156 10.87 -0.07 14.88
CA GLY A 156 12.33 -0.25 14.87
C GLY A 156 12.79 -1.52 14.16
N LEU A 157 12.06 -2.65 14.33
CA LEU A 157 12.38 -3.87 13.59
C LEU A 157 12.28 -3.67 12.08
N LEU A 158 11.25 -2.97 11.59
CA LEU A 158 10.99 -2.77 10.17
C LEU A 158 12.10 -1.97 9.46
N THR A 159 12.94 -1.24 10.17
CA THR A 159 14.11 -0.57 9.58
C THR A 159 15.18 -1.53 9.08
N HIS A 160 15.17 -2.78 9.56
CA HIS A 160 16.14 -3.82 9.22
C HIS A 160 15.63 -4.85 8.19
N THR A 161 14.49 -4.61 7.56
CA THR A 161 13.82 -5.59 6.65
C THR A 161 14.73 -6.09 5.52
N PHE A 162 15.62 -5.27 5.00
CA PHE A 162 16.53 -5.64 3.91
C PHE A 162 18.00 -5.83 4.35
N GLU A 163 18.26 -5.83 5.67
CA GLU A 163 19.59 -6.12 6.18
C GLU A 163 19.93 -7.62 6.01
N ARG A 164 21.19 -7.94 6.03
CA ARG A 164 21.71 -9.30 5.84
C ARG A 164 22.74 -9.61 6.90
N TRP A 165 22.82 -10.87 7.29
CA TRP A 165 23.82 -11.31 8.27
C TRP A 165 25.26 -10.91 7.90
N ASP A 166 25.61 -10.95 6.60
CA ASP A 166 26.94 -10.63 6.09
C ASP A 166 27.25 -9.13 5.95
N GLY A 167 26.33 -8.24 6.38
CA GLY A 167 26.46 -6.78 6.30
C GLY A 167 26.36 -6.22 4.89
N LYS A 168 25.94 -7.04 3.93
CA LYS A 168 25.77 -6.61 2.53
C LYS A 168 24.31 -6.27 2.21
N GLY A 169 23.51 -6.09 3.27
CA GLY A 169 22.13 -5.64 3.19
C GLY A 169 22.01 -4.14 2.97
N LEU A 170 20.79 -3.64 3.01
CA LEU A 170 20.42 -2.24 2.84
C LEU A 170 19.38 -1.84 3.90
N PRO A 171 19.25 -0.57 4.26
CA PRO A 171 20.00 0.59 3.71
C PRO A 171 21.35 0.84 4.37
N GLU A 172 21.54 0.41 5.65
CA GLU A 172 22.69 0.78 6.48
C GLU A 172 23.85 -0.23 6.38
N GLY A 173 23.58 -1.48 6.00
CA GLY A 173 24.57 -2.55 5.97
C GLY A 173 24.91 -3.08 7.37
N VAL A 174 23.93 -3.08 8.26
CA VAL A 174 24.06 -3.66 9.61
C VAL A 174 24.33 -5.15 9.51
N ALA A 175 25.26 -5.68 10.32
CA ALA A 175 25.75 -7.04 10.19
C ALA A 175 25.61 -7.87 11.47
N GLY A 176 25.47 -9.16 11.30
CA GLY A 176 25.57 -10.13 12.37
C GLY A 176 24.59 -9.86 13.53
N PRO A 177 25.08 -9.89 14.78
CA PRO A 177 24.24 -9.70 15.97
C PRO A 177 23.68 -8.28 16.14
N GLU A 178 24.17 -7.29 15.40
CA GLU A 178 23.62 -5.93 15.41
C GLU A 178 22.22 -5.88 14.80
N ILE A 179 21.88 -6.84 13.92
CA ILE A 179 20.50 -7.02 13.46
C ILE A 179 19.70 -7.66 14.61
N PRO A 180 18.57 -7.08 15.03
CA PRO A 180 17.73 -7.66 16.09
C PRO A 180 17.40 -9.13 15.84
N LEU A 181 17.38 -9.95 16.89
CA LEU A 181 17.11 -11.40 16.76
C LEU A 181 15.77 -11.67 16.07
N GLU A 182 14.76 -10.88 16.41
CA GLU A 182 13.43 -10.96 15.84
C GLU A 182 13.47 -10.79 14.30
N MET A 183 14.21 -9.80 13.82
CA MET A 183 14.33 -9.58 12.38
C MET A 183 15.13 -10.69 11.68
N ARG A 184 16.17 -11.21 12.30
CA ARG A 184 16.93 -12.38 11.75
C ARG A 184 16.04 -13.61 11.60
N ILE A 185 15.11 -13.83 12.55
CA ILE A 185 14.11 -14.89 12.49
C ILE A 185 13.13 -14.63 11.34
N MET A 186 12.65 -13.39 11.20
CA MET A 186 11.72 -13.00 10.14
C MET A 186 12.34 -13.19 8.74
N HIS A 187 13.59 -12.78 8.52
CA HIS A 187 14.31 -13.00 7.26
C HIS A 187 14.34 -14.47 6.86
N LEU A 188 14.62 -15.35 7.83
CA LEU A 188 14.68 -16.79 7.60
C LEU A 188 13.30 -17.36 7.28
N ALA A 189 12.30 -17.02 8.09
CA ALA A 189 10.95 -17.57 7.97
C ALA A 189 10.27 -17.14 6.66
N ASP A 190 10.37 -15.86 6.30
CA ASP A 190 9.80 -15.29 5.10
C ASP A 190 10.31 -16.00 3.83
N THR A 191 11.62 -16.13 3.70
CA THR A 191 12.21 -16.82 2.55
C THR A 191 11.96 -18.34 2.60
N ALA A 192 12.02 -18.96 3.77
CA ALA A 192 11.81 -20.40 3.93
C ALA A 192 10.37 -20.80 3.57
N GLU A 193 9.36 -19.96 3.88
CA GLU A 193 7.96 -20.21 3.51
C GLU A 193 7.80 -20.34 1.99
N VAL A 194 8.42 -19.45 1.21
CA VAL A 194 8.33 -19.48 -0.25
C VAL A 194 8.90 -20.78 -0.80
N PHE A 195 10.04 -21.23 -0.31
CA PHE A 195 10.65 -22.49 -0.76
C PHE A 195 9.91 -23.71 -0.24
N LEU A 196 9.39 -23.66 0.99
CA LEU A 196 8.55 -24.72 1.54
C LEU A 196 7.31 -24.98 0.66
N ARG A 197 6.63 -23.90 0.28
CA ARG A 197 5.42 -23.98 -0.56
C ARG A 197 5.72 -24.48 -1.98
N ARG A 198 6.88 -24.15 -2.53
CA ARG A 198 7.23 -24.47 -3.92
C ARG A 198 7.98 -25.79 -4.09
N GLU A 199 8.83 -26.14 -3.13
CA GLU A 199 9.81 -27.22 -3.25
C GLU A 199 9.77 -28.17 -2.03
N GLY A 200 8.84 -27.95 -1.09
CA GLY A 200 8.72 -28.74 0.13
C GLY A 200 9.84 -28.49 1.14
N VAL A 201 9.85 -29.27 2.22
CA VAL A 201 10.81 -29.13 3.32
C VAL A 201 12.25 -29.25 2.82
N ALA A 202 12.51 -30.20 1.92
CA ALA A 202 13.85 -30.40 1.37
C ALA A 202 14.37 -29.18 0.60
N GLY A 203 13.51 -28.51 -0.19
CA GLY A 203 13.84 -27.27 -0.89
C GLY A 203 14.13 -26.13 0.05
N ALA A 204 13.31 -25.92 1.10
CA ALA A 204 13.54 -24.93 2.12
C ALA A 204 14.87 -25.16 2.85
N VAL A 205 15.17 -26.40 3.26
CA VAL A 205 16.44 -26.78 3.90
C VAL A 205 17.64 -26.52 2.99
N ALA A 206 17.53 -26.88 1.71
CA ALA A 206 18.60 -26.65 0.73
C ALA A 206 18.90 -25.16 0.57
N MET A 207 17.88 -24.33 0.44
CA MET A 207 17.98 -22.87 0.34
C MET A 207 18.62 -22.27 1.60
N VAL A 208 18.14 -22.63 2.79
CA VAL A 208 18.67 -22.14 4.05
C VAL A 208 20.15 -22.51 4.21
N ARG A 209 20.51 -23.75 3.85
CA ARG A 209 21.92 -24.22 3.86
C ARG A 209 22.80 -23.41 2.92
N ALA A 210 22.31 -23.11 1.72
CA ALA A 210 23.05 -22.34 0.71
C ALA A 210 23.28 -20.89 1.13
N ARG A 211 22.34 -20.28 1.87
CA ARG A 211 22.39 -18.87 2.27
C ARG A 211 22.84 -18.66 3.73
N ARG A 212 23.23 -19.72 4.45
CA ARG A 212 23.73 -19.69 5.82
C ARG A 212 25.02 -18.86 5.92
N GLY A 213 25.07 -17.91 6.85
CA GLY A 213 26.22 -17.04 7.08
C GLY A 213 26.39 -15.92 6.05
N SER A 214 25.56 -15.91 4.99
CA SER A 214 25.45 -14.78 4.07
C SER A 214 24.17 -13.99 4.32
N GLN A 215 23.04 -14.50 3.91
CA GLN A 215 21.73 -13.87 4.16
C GLN A 215 21.26 -14.13 5.60
N PHE A 216 21.40 -15.36 6.08
CA PHE A 216 20.84 -15.81 7.35
C PHE A 216 21.89 -16.00 8.45
N ASP A 217 21.47 -15.73 9.68
CA ASP A 217 22.20 -16.06 10.91
C ASP A 217 22.59 -17.54 10.91
N PRO A 218 23.88 -17.88 11.06
CA PRO A 218 24.34 -19.27 11.04
C PRO A 218 23.75 -20.16 12.13
N ALA A 219 23.38 -19.58 13.30
CA ALA A 219 22.80 -20.33 14.41
C ALA A 219 21.32 -20.63 14.13
N LEU A 220 20.55 -19.63 13.67
CA LEU A 220 19.15 -19.81 13.27
C LEU A 220 19.03 -20.75 12.07
N ALA A 221 19.92 -20.61 11.08
CA ALA A 221 19.94 -21.51 9.93
C ALA A 221 20.20 -22.97 10.35
N ARG A 222 21.12 -23.21 11.31
CA ARG A 222 21.34 -24.55 11.86
C ARG A 222 20.10 -25.06 12.56
N LEU A 223 19.51 -24.26 13.47
CA LEU A 223 18.29 -24.60 14.20
C LEU A 223 17.17 -25.02 13.24
N PHE A 224 16.96 -24.22 12.18
CA PHE A 224 15.95 -24.53 11.16
C PHE A 224 16.26 -25.84 10.43
N ILE A 225 17.51 -26.07 9.99
CA ILE A 225 17.93 -27.28 9.28
C ILE A 225 17.72 -28.53 10.15
N ASP A 226 18.09 -28.45 11.43
CA ASP A 226 18.02 -29.57 12.37
C ASP A 226 16.59 -29.90 12.78
N GLN A 227 15.66 -28.94 12.74
CA GLN A 227 14.27 -29.08 13.19
C GLN A 227 13.23 -28.83 12.07
N ALA A 228 13.63 -28.83 10.79
CA ALA A 228 12.80 -28.38 9.69
C ALA A 228 11.44 -29.10 9.62
N GLU A 229 11.42 -30.42 9.77
CA GLU A 229 10.18 -31.20 9.76
C GLU A 229 9.21 -30.74 10.86
N ALA A 230 9.68 -30.60 12.10
CA ALA A 230 8.86 -30.16 13.22
C ALA A 230 8.39 -28.70 13.08
N LEU A 231 9.27 -27.80 12.60
CA LEU A 231 8.94 -26.39 12.41
C LEU A 231 7.93 -26.16 11.29
N THR A 232 7.90 -27.03 10.29
CA THR A 232 7.05 -26.89 9.10
C THR A 232 5.83 -27.82 9.12
N GLU A 233 5.71 -28.72 10.12
CA GLU A 233 4.62 -29.67 10.24
C GLU A 233 3.23 -28.98 10.15
N GLY A 234 2.40 -29.45 9.23
CA GLY A 234 1.03 -28.96 9.01
C GLY A 234 0.91 -27.51 8.53
N LEU A 235 2.03 -26.79 8.30
CA LEU A 235 1.99 -25.35 7.98
C LEU A 235 1.31 -25.04 6.65
N LEU A 236 1.33 -25.96 5.69
CA LEU A 236 0.68 -25.78 4.39
C LEU A 236 -0.79 -26.18 4.38
N ASP A 237 -1.24 -26.92 5.40
CA ASP A 237 -2.60 -27.48 5.49
C ASP A 237 -3.47 -26.74 6.51
N VAL A 238 -2.89 -25.91 7.37
CA VAL A 238 -3.60 -25.16 8.41
C VAL A 238 -4.41 -24.00 7.80
N ASP A 239 -5.56 -23.69 8.40
CA ASP A 239 -6.21 -22.38 8.19
C ASP A 239 -5.30 -21.29 8.76
N CYS A 240 -4.48 -20.69 7.89
CA CYS A 240 -3.48 -19.69 8.28
C CYS A 240 -4.11 -18.46 8.90
N TRP A 241 -5.31 -18.09 8.48
CA TRP A 241 -6.04 -16.95 9.03
C TRP A 241 -6.36 -17.20 10.51
N GLN A 242 -7.07 -18.30 10.80
CA GLN A 242 -7.45 -18.61 12.17
C GLN A 242 -6.24 -18.88 13.06
N ALA A 243 -5.27 -19.65 12.57
CA ALA A 243 -4.05 -19.94 13.31
C ALA A 243 -3.24 -18.67 13.64
N ALA A 244 -3.19 -17.69 12.75
CA ALA A 244 -2.54 -16.41 13.03
C ALA A 244 -3.31 -15.62 14.09
N LEU A 245 -4.64 -15.55 14.01
CA LEU A 245 -5.44 -14.84 15.00
C LEU A 245 -5.35 -15.48 16.39
N ASP A 246 -5.29 -16.81 16.48
CA ASP A 246 -5.14 -17.53 17.76
C ASP A 246 -3.82 -17.22 18.48
N LEU A 247 -2.80 -16.77 17.75
CA LEU A 247 -1.49 -16.38 18.27
C LEU A 247 -1.33 -14.86 18.50
N ALA A 248 -2.38 -14.08 18.21
CA ALA A 248 -2.31 -12.63 18.32
C ALA A 248 -2.10 -12.18 19.78
N PRO A 249 -1.07 -11.37 20.07
CA PRO A 249 -0.82 -10.90 21.43
C PRO A 249 -1.80 -9.76 21.80
N ASN A 250 -2.37 -9.82 23.02
CA ASN A 250 -3.22 -8.75 23.59
C ASN A 250 -4.30 -8.23 22.63
N ASP A 251 -5.03 -9.13 22.03
CA ASP A 251 -5.96 -8.86 20.92
C ASP A 251 -7.32 -8.36 21.41
N ALA A 252 -7.36 -7.15 22.01
CA ALA A 252 -8.60 -6.49 22.39
C ALA A 252 -9.30 -5.90 21.16
N PRO A 253 -10.66 -5.84 21.17
CA PRO A 253 -11.42 -5.12 20.16
C PRO A 253 -10.98 -3.66 20.08
N LEU A 254 -10.95 -3.11 18.86
CA LEU A 254 -10.67 -1.69 18.63
C LEU A 254 -11.90 -0.86 18.97
N SER A 255 -11.71 0.26 19.66
CA SER A 255 -12.73 1.29 19.73
C SER A 255 -12.99 1.90 18.34
N ASP A 256 -14.15 2.53 18.14
CA ASP A 256 -14.47 3.21 16.87
C ASP A 256 -13.39 4.21 16.45
N HIS A 257 -12.83 4.96 17.38
CA HIS A 257 -11.76 5.91 17.11
C HIS A 257 -10.47 5.23 16.65
N GLU A 258 -10.09 4.11 17.27
CA GLU A 258 -8.91 3.35 16.89
C GLU A 258 -9.11 2.68 15.52
N LEU A 259 -10.29 2.09 15.29
CA LEU A 259 -10.65 1.50 14.01
C LEU A 259 -10.61 2.55 12.89
N ASP A 260 -11.20 3.73 13.11
CA ASP A 260 -11.15 4.84 12.16
C ASP A 260 -9.71 5.27 11.86
N ALA A 261 -8.85 5.32 12.88
CA ALA A 261 -7.44 5.66 12.70
C ALA A 261 -6.70 4.60 11.86
N VAL A 262 -6.95 3.31 12.13
CA VAL A 262 -6.33 2.19 11.40
C VAL A 262 -6.80 2.16 9.95
N LEU A 263 -8.11 2.22 9.68
CA LEU A 263 -8.66 2.18 8.33
C LEU A 263 -8.20 3.39 7.50
N ARG A 264 -8.14 4.57 8.10
CA ARG A 264 -7.61 5.77 7.47
C ARG A 264 -6.12 5.61 7.12
N ALA A 265 -5.32 5.04 8.02
CA ALA A 265 -3.90 4.79 7.76
C ALA A 265 -3.71 3.78 6.62
N ILE A 266 -4.55 2.75 6.54
CA ILE A 266 -4.56 1.77 5.43
C ILE A 266 -4.89 2.46 4.10
N GLY A 267 -5.90 3.33 4.09
CA GLY A 267 -6.26 4.10 2.88
C GLY A 267 -5.14 5.03 2.42
N ASP A 268 -4.55 5.80 3.35
CA ASP A 268 -3.39 6.66 3.05
C ASP A 268 -2.26 5.85 2.41
N PHE A 269 -2.04 4.65 2.94
CA PHE A 269 -0.99 3.77 2.46
C PHE A 269 -1.30 3.20 1.07
N ALA A 270 -2.55 2.78 0.80
CA ALA A 270 -2.97 2.35 -0.52
C ALA A 270 -2.80 3.47 -1.56
N ASP A 271 -3.09 4.72 -1.17
CA ASP A 271 -2.92 5.89 -2.02
C ASP A 271 -1.46 6.17 -2.40
N LEU A 272 -0.49 5.81 -1.54
CA LEU A 272 0.94 5.99 -1.81
C LEU A 272 1.45 5.15 -2.98
N LYS A 273 0.72 4.14 -3.40
CA LYS A 273 1.10 3.29 -4.53
C LYS A 273 1.33 4.10 -5.81
N SER A 274 0.59 5.20 -5.99
CA SER A 274 0.77 6.11 -7.12
C SER A 274 0.72 7.58 -6.67
N PRO A 275 1.59 8.45 -7.21
CA PRO A 275 1.52 9.88 -6.90
C PRO A 275 0.22 10.55 -7.38
N TYR A 276 -0.51 9.90 -8.27
CA TYR A 276 -1.78 10.39 -8.80
C TYR A 276 -2.97 10.11 -7.86
N THR A 277 -2.77 9.36 -6.79
CA THR A 277 -3.81 9.00 -5.82
C THR A 277 -3.54 9.49 -4.41
N ALA A 278 -2.48 10.26 -4.18
CA ALA A 278 -2.14 10.78 -2.85
C ALA A 278 -3.30 11.59 -2.25
N GLY A 279 -3.91 11.07 -1.16
CA GLY A 279 -5.04 11.70 -0.46
C GLY A 279 -6.42 11.41 -1.08
N HIS A 280 -6.50 10.61 -2.13
CA HIS A 280 -7.75 10.23 -2.79
C HIS A 280 -8.74 9.58 -1.82
N SER A 281 -8.32 8.54 -1.12
CA SER A 281 -9.17 7.79 -0.18
C SER A 281 -9.73 8.67 0.93
N ARG A 282 -8.95 9.62 1.45
CA ARG A 282 -9.45 10.60 2.43
C ARG A 282 -10.51 11.52 1.87
N ALA A 283 -10.30 12.01 0.66
CA ALA A 283 -11.23 12.93 0.01
C ALA A 283 -12.54 12.22 -0.35
N VAL A 284 -12.48 10.99 -0.88
CA VAL A 284 -13.66 10.16 -1.15
C VAL A 284 -14.42 9.86 0.15
N ALA A 285 -13.74 9.48 1.23
CA ALA A 285 -14.36 9.20 2.51
C ALA A 285 -15.10 10.41 3.09
N ALA A 286 -14.45 11.59 3.07
CA ALA A 286 -15.07 12.82 3.54
C ALA A 286 -16.28 13.20 2.70
N LEU A 287 -16.17 13.12 1.38
CA LEU A 287 -17.24 13.45 0.46
C LEU A 287 -18.42 12.47 0.54
N ALA A 288 -18.15 11.17 0.63
CA ALA A 288 -19.19 10.15 0.76
C ALA A 288 -19.95 10.28 2.08
N ALA A 289 -19.25 10.54 3.19
CA ALA A 289 -19.88 10.78 4.47
C ALA A 289 -20.77 12.03 4.45
N ALA A 290 -20.26 13.17 3.97
CA ALA A 290 -21.02 14.41 3.85
C ALA A 290 -22.25 14.26 2.91
N ALA A 291 -22.09 13.50 1.82
CA ALA A 291 -23.21 13.18 0.93
C ALA A 291 -24.23 12.24 1.59
N GLY A 292 -23.80 11.34 2.46
CA GLY A 292 -24.69 10.50 3.27
C GLY A 292 -25.51 11.33 4.26
N GLU A 293 -24.87 12.28 4.95
CA GLU A 293 -25.55 13.24 5.83
C GLU A 293 -26.56 14.10 5.07
N GLU A 294 -26.17 14.64 3.94
CA GLU A 294 -27.05 15.44 3.06
C GLU A 294 -28.25 14.63 2.57
N HIS A 295 -28.05 13.34 2.26
CA HIS A 295 -29.14 12.44 1.88
C HIS A 295 -30.04 12.05 3.05
N GLY A 296 -29.64 12.33 4.31
CA GLY A 296 -30.39 11.99 5.52
C GLY A 296 -30.19 10.54 5.99
N LEU A 297 -29.05 9.94 5.72
CA LEU A 297 -28.74 8.60 6.22
C LEU A 297 -28.51 8.60 7.76
N PRO A 298 -28.81 7.49 8.44
CA PRO A 298 -28.47 7.30 9.85
C PRO A 298 -26.95 7.44 10.10
N ALA A 299 -26.55 7.87 11.30
CA ALA A 299 -25.16 8.09 11.66
C ALA A 299 -24.27 6.84 11.47
N ASP A 300 -24.81 5.65 11.76
CA ASP A 300 -24.10 4.37 11.55
C ASP A 300 -23.79 4.16 10.05
N ASP A 301 -24.75 4.45 9.16
CA ASP A 301 -24.56 4.33 7.71
C ASP A 301 -23.58 5.36 7.15
N VAL A 302 -23.57 6.58 7.72
CA VAL A 302 -22.58 7.62 7.39
C VAL A 302 -21.16 7.19 7.82
N THR A 303 -21.05 6.59 8.99
CA THR A 303 -19.77 6.04 9.49
C THR A 303 -19.26 4.92 8.60
N GLU A 304 -20.15 3.98 8.22
CA GLU A 304 -19.82 2.89 7.29
C GLU A 304 -19.38 3.44 5.92
N LEU A 305 -20.07 4.45 5.38
CA LEU A 305 -19.66 5.13 4.14
C LEU A 305 -18.27 5.76 4.23
N ARG A 306 -18.00 6.45 5.33
CA ARG A 306 -16.69 7.07 5.58
C ARG A 306 -15.59 6.02 5.65
N ARG A 307 -15.80 4.94 6.40
CA ARG A 307 -14.86 3.82 6.53
C ARG A 307 -14.62 3.13 5.19
N ALA A 308 -15.70 2.83 4.46
CA ALA A 308 -15.60 2.28 3.11
C ALA A 308 -14.82 3.21 2.18
N GLY A 309 -15.05 4.52 2.25
CA GLY A 309 -14.32 5.51 1.46
C GLY A 309 -12.82 5.50 1.73
N TRP A 310 -12.37 5.21 2.96
CA TRP A 310 -10.93 5.08 3.24
C TRP A 310 -10.31 3.84 2.59
N VAL A 311 -11.04 2.73 2.51
CA VAL A 311 -10.46 1.42 2.10
C VAL A 311 -10.96 0.91 0.75
N HIS A 312 -11.78 1.69 0.03
CA HIS A 312 -12.41 1.24 -1.24
C HIS A 312 -11.40 0.80 -2.29
N ASP A 313 -10.24 1.43 -2.31
CA ASP A 313 -9.16 1.19 -3.28
C ASP A 313 -8.06 0.24 -2.77
N LEU A 314 -8.26 -0.43 -1.60
CA LEU A 314 -7.26 -1.35 -1.03
C LEU A 314 -6.83 -2.44 -2.03
N GLY A 315 -7.74 -2.94 -2.85
CA GLY A 315 -7.45 -3.96 -3.84
C GLY A 315 -6.55 -3.51 -5.00
N ARG A 316 -6.30 -2.20 -5.15
CA ARG A 316 -5.32 -1.66 -6.12
C ARG A 316 -3.91 -2.16 -5.86
N LEU A 317 -3.60 -2.55 -4.63
CA LEU A 317 -2.30 -3.13 -4.28
C LEU A 317 -1.97 -4.36 -5.14
N GLY A 318 -2.97 -5.13 -5.57
CA GLY A 318 -2.82 -6.30 -6.43
C GLY A 318 -2.66 -6.00 -7.94
N VAL A 319 -2.60 -4.74 -8.35
CA VAL A 319 -2.47 -4.38 -9.78
C VAL A 319 -1.20 -3.54 -9.97
N SER A 320 -0.34 -3.93 -10.91
CA SER A 320 0.93 -3.25 -11.17
C SER A 320 0.76 -1.78 -11.58
N ASN A 321 1.68 -0.92 -11.15
CA ASN A 321 1.74 0.48 -11.57
C ASN A 321 2.04 0.64 -13.06
N GLN A 322 2.63 -0.35 -13.71
CA GLN A 322 2.71 -0.39 -15.18
C GLN A 322 1.32 -0.22 -15.83
N VAL A 323 0.27 -0.73 -15.18
CA VAL A 323 -1.11 -0.63 -15.67
C VAL A 323 -1.77 0.65 -15.18
N TRP A 324 -1.67 0.97 -13.88
CA TRP A 324 -2.31 2.15 -13.28
C TRP A 324 -1.79 3.47 -13.83
N ASP A 325 -0.48 3.56 -14.03
CA ASP A 325 0.19 4.81 -14.42
C ASP A 325 0.52 4.86 -15.92
N LYS A 326 -0.10 3.96 -16.69
CA LYS A 326 0.06 3.91 -18.15
C LYS A 326 -0.49 5.15 -18.81
N LYS A 327 0.31 5.78 -19.68
CA LYS A 327 -0.07 6.98 -20.45
C LYS A 327 -0.77 6.62 -21.75
N GLU A 328 -0.41 5.49 -22.32
CA GLU A 328 -0.97 4.94 -23.54
C GLU A 328 -2.35 4.33 -23.28
N PRO A 329 -3.19 4.17 -24.33
CA PRO A 329 -4.47 3.49 -24.18
C PRO A 329 -4.32 2.10 -23.54
N LEU A 330 -5.21 1.80 -22.60
CA LEU A 330 -5.24 0.50 -21.92
C LEU A 330 -5.68 -0.59 -22.89
N SER A 331 -4.98 -1.72 -22.86
CA SER A 331 -5.40 -2.94 -23.55
C SER A 331 -6.60 -3.59 -22.83
N GLY A 332 -7.28 -4.54 -23.48
CA GLY A 332 -8.34 -5.31 -22.84
C GLY A 332 -7.83 -6.04 -21.58
N LEU A 333 -6.63 -6.58 -21.62
CA LEU A 333 -6.01 -7.26 -20.48
C LEU A 333 -5.70 -6.28 -19.32
N ASP A 334 -5.26 -5.06 -19.63
CA ASP A 334 -5.03 -4.02 -18.62
C ASP A 334 -6.35 -3.64 -17.93
N LEU A 335 -7.43 -3.48 -18.72
CA LEU A 335 -8.76 -3.19 -18.19
C LEU A 335 -9.28 -4.31 -17.28
N GLU A 336 -9.11 -5.58 -17.66
CA GLU A 336 -9.50 -6.70 -16.80
C GLU A 336 -8.72 -6.71 -15.48
N ARG A 337 -7.42 -6.42 -15.49
CA ARG A 337 -6.62 -6.28 -14.27
C ARG A 337 -7.14 -5.16 -13.38
N ILE A 338 -7.42 -3.99 -13.96
CA ILE A 338 -7.99 -2.86 -13.22
C ILE A 338 -9.34 -3.24 -12.59
N ARG A 339 -10.22 -3.88 -13.36
CA ARG A 339 -11.56 -4.27 -12.91
C ARG A 339 -11.57 -5.26 -11.75
N MET A 340 -10.45 -5.91 -11.49
CA MET A 340 -10.34 -6.85 -10.37
C MET A 340 -10.19 -6.17 -9.01
N HIS A 341 -9.75 -4.88 -8.92
CA HIS A 341 -9.44 -4.28 -7.64
C HIS A 341 -10.63 -4.18 -6.66
N PRO A 342 -11.89 -3.87 -7.08
CA PRO A 342 -13.00 -3.86 -6.11
C PRO A 342 -13.25 -5.25 -5.52
N TYR A 343 -13.19 -6.29 -6.35
CA TYR A 343 -13.32 -7.68 -5.90
C TYR A 343 -12.21 -8.09 -4.93
N LEU A 344 -10.96 -7.71 -5.21
CA LEU A 344 -9.83 -8.00 -4.32
C LEU A 344 -9.99 -7.29 -2.97
N GLY A 345 -10.38 -6.00 -2.99
CA GLY A 345 -10.65 -5.23 -1.78
C GLY A 345 -11.77 -5.85 -0.93
N GLU A 346 -12.89 -6.20 -1.55
CA GLU A 346 -14.00 -6.89 -0.87
C GLU A 346 -13.57 -8.23 -0.28
N ARG A 347 -12.86 -9.06 -1.04
CA ARG A 347 -12.39 -10.36 -0.58
C ARG A 347 -11.48 -10.26 0.65
N ILE A 348 -10.63 -9.23 0.69
CA ILE A 348 -9.73 -8.97 1.81
C ILE A 348 -10.53 -8.50 3.03
N LEU A 349 -11.35 -7.46 2.88
CA LEU A 349 -12.10 -6.86 3.99
C LEU A 349 -13.16 -7.79 4.55
N SER A 350 -13.74 -8.67 3.74
CA SER A 350 -14.73 -9.67 4.18
C SER A 350 -14.17 -10.70 5.16
N ARG A 351 -12.84 -10.82 5.27
CA ARG A 351 -12.21 -11.68 6.28
C ARG A 351 -12.37 -11.11 7.70
N VAL A 352 -12.60 -9.81 7.84
CA VAL A 352 -12.84 -9.15 9.12
C VAL A 352 -14.35 -9.08 9.37
N PRO A 353 -14.91 -9.85 10.33
CA PRO A 353 -16.36 -9.94 10.53
C PRO A 353 -17.03 -8.59 10.76
N GLY A 354 -16.36 -7.67 11.44
CA GLY A 354 -16.88 -6.33 11.74
C GLY A 354 -16.82 -5.34 10.58
N LEU A 355 -16.22 -5.70 9.41
CA LEU A 355 -16.08 -4.84 8.22
C LEU A 355 -16.89 -5.34 7.01
N LYS A 356 -17.89 -6.19 7.22
CA LYS A 356 -18.68 -6.75 6.09
C LYS A 356 -19.43 -5.69 5.29
N GLY A 357 -19.90 -4.63 5.96
CA GLY A 357 -20.56 -3.51 5.31
C GLY A 357 -19.60 -2.74 4.41
N GLU A 358 -18.45 -2.36 4.95
CA GLU A 358 -17.38 -1.68 4.21
C GLU A 358 -16.86 -2.54 3.05
N ALA A 359 -16.74 -3.86 3.26
CA ALA A 359 -16.36 -4.81 2.22
C ALA A 359 -17.34 -4.81 1.03
N ALA A 360 -18.65 -4.88 1.32
CA ALA A 360 -19.69 -4.85 0.29
C ALA A 360 -19.70 -3.52 -0.50
N LEU A 361 -19.47 -2.39 0.19
CA LEU A 361 -19.34 -1.08 -0.44
C LEU A 361 -18.09 -1.02 -1.33
N THR A 362 -16.94 -1.49 -0.81
CA THR A 362 -15.69 -1.62 -1.56
C THR A 362 -15.86 -2.45 -2.83
N GLY A 363 -16.55 -3.60 -2.74
CA GLY A 363 -16.77 -4.49 -3.88
C GLY A 363 -17.66 -3.94 -4.97
N SER A 364 -18.39 -2.84 -4.70
CA SER A 364 -19.42 -2.32 -5.62
C SER A 364 -19.24 -0.86 -6.04
N HIS A 365 -18.16 -0.18 -5.63
CA HIS A 365 -17.98 1.26 -5.92
C HIS A 365 -17.82 1.60 -7.41
N HIS A 366 -17.51 0.62 -8.24
CA HIS A 366 -17.48 0.77 -9.70
C HIS A 366 -18.68 0.11 -10.43
N GLU A 367 -19.66 -0.41 -9.69
CA GLU A 367 -20.92 -0.84 -10.32
C GLU A 367 -21.72 0.36 -10.83
N ARG A 368 -22.60 0.11 -11.79
CA ARG A 368 -23.40 1.14 -12.44
C ARG A 368 -24.86 0.69 -12.56
N LEU A 369 -25.80 1.63 -12.48
CA LEU A 369 -27.24 1.31 -12.49
C LEU A 369 -27.70 0.54 -13.74
N ASP A 370 -27.06 0.78 -14.88
CA ASP A 370 -27.35 0.09 -16.14
C ASP A 370 -26.67 -1.28 -16.28
N GLY A 371 -25.94 -1.74 -15.24
CA GLY A 371 -25.18 -2.99 -15.27
C GLY A 371 -23.88 -2.93 -16.07
N SER A 372 -23.48 -1.76 -16.59
CA SER A 372 -22.22 -1.61 -17.33
C SER A 372 -20.97 -1.53 -16.43
N GLY A 373 -21.17 -1.53 -15.10
CA GLY A 373 -20.14 -1.47 -14.11
C GLY A 373 -19.36 -2.78 -13.95
N TYR A 374 -18.52 -2.83 -12.94
CA TYR A 374 -17.71 -3.99 -12.61
C TYR A 374 -17.45 -4.07 -11.08
N PRO A 375 -17.06 -5.21 -10.55
CA PRO A 375 -16.61 -6.46 -11.20
C PRO A 375 -17.74 -7.44 -11.56
N ARG A 376 -18.97 -7.26 -11.05
CA ARG A 376 -20.07 -8.20 -11.20
C ARG A 376 -21.10 -7.80 -12.25
N GLY A 377 -21.13 -6.53 -12.62
CA GLY A 377 -22.15 -5.97 -13.52
C GLY A 377 -23.55 -5.95 -12.88
N ILE A 378 -23.64 -5.81 -11.57
CA ILE A 378 -24.92 -5.64 -10.87
C ILE A 378 -25.43 -4.22 -11.08
N GLY A 379 -26.76 -4.05 -11.11
CA GLY A 379 -27.35 -2.75 -11.39
C GLY A 379 -28.74 -2.55 -10.78
N GLY A 380 -29.37 -1.44 -11.15
CA GLY A 380 -30.74 -1.15 -10.75
C GLY A 380 -30.98 -1.19 -9.26
N THR A 381 -31.95 -1.99 -8.83
CA THR A 381 -32.39 -2.10 -7.42
C THR A 381 -31.45 -2.92 -6.54
N GLU A 382 -30.49 -3.63 -7.12
CA GLU A 382 -29.49 -4.38 -6.36
C GLU A 382 -28.45 -3.46 -5.71
N LEU A 383 -28.27 -2.25 -6.26
CA LEU A 383 -27.39 -1.23 -5.68
C LEU A 383 -28.16 -0.38 -4.67
N GLY A 384 -27.87 -0.53 -3.40
CA GLY A 384 -28.41 0.32 -2.35
C GLY A 384 -27.85 1.75 -2.39
N ILE A 385 -28.47 2.65 -1.63
CA ILE A 385 -28.10 4.08 -1.66
C ILE A 385 -26.65 4.34 -1.25
N LYS A 386 -26.10 3.60 -0.29
CA LYS A 386 -24.69 3.72 0.14
C LYS A 386 -23.72 3.41 -1.01
N GLN A 387 -23.96 2.34 -1.75
CA GLN A 387 -23.15 1.99 -2.94
C GLN A 387 -23.21 3.08 -4.01
N ARG A 388 -24.42 3.63 -4.27
CA ARG A 388 -24.60 4.71 -5.24
C ARG A 388 -23.89 6.00 -4.82
N ILE A 389 -23.92 6.35 -3.52
CA ILE A 389 -23.22 7.52 -2.99
C ILE A 389 -21.71 7.34 -3.10
N LEU A 390 -21.17 6.18 -2.70
CA LEU A 390 -19.73 5.93 -2.78
C LEU A 390 -19.24 5.98 -4.24
N ALA A 391 -19.98 5.35 -5.17
CA ALA A 391 -19.66 5.38 -6.60
C ALA A 391 -19.67 6.79 -7.19
N ALA A 392 -20.62 7.64 -6.77
CA ALA A 392 -20.69 9.04 -7.19
C ALA A 392 -19.56 9.88 -6.59
N ALA A 393 -19.24 9.68 -5.29
CA ALA A 393 -18.19 10.38 -4.57
C ALA A 393 -16.81 10.07 -5.17
N ASP A 394 -16.51 8.78 -5.41
CA ASP A 394 -15.27 8.36 -6.08
C ASP A 394 -15.18 8.95 -7.48
N SER A 395 -16.23 8.84 -8.30
CA SER A 395 -16.25 9.36 -9.67
C SER A 395 -16.04 10.89 -9.72
N TYR A 396 -16.60 11.62 -8.77
CA TYR A 396 -16.40 13.06 -8.63
C TYR A 396 -14.97 13.38 -8.24
N GLN A 397 -14.49 12.79 -7.14
CA GLN A 397 -13.16 13.04 -6.62
C GLN A 397 -12.08 12.65 -7.62
N ALA A 398 -12.19 11.47 -8.24
CA ALA A 398 -11.28 11.06 -9.30
C ALA A 398 -11.24 12.04 -10.48
N SER A 399 -12.32 12.77 -10.76
CA SER A 399 -12.35 13.78 -11.81
C SER A 399 -11.58 15.05 -11.46
N LEU A 400 -11.45 15.36 -10.18
CA LEU A 400 -10.70 16.51 -9.65
C LEU A 400 -9.21 16.23 -9.49
N GLU A 401 -8.75 15.03 -9.80
CA GLU A 401 -7.37 14.60 -9.62
C GLU A 401 -6.66 14.38 -10.96
N PRO A 402 -5.35 14.66 -11.02
CA PRO A 402 -4.59 14.33 -12.23
C PRO A 402 -4.52 12.81 -12.40
N ARG A 403 -4.52 12.38 -13.65
CA ARG A 403 -4.24 11.00 -14.02
C ARG A 403 -3.19 10.99 -15.15
N PRO A 404 -2.42 9.91 -15.35
CA PRO A 404 -1.38 9.87 -16.37
C PRO A 404 -1.88 10.21 -17.78
N HIS A 405 -3.14 9.87 -18.06
CA HIS A 405 -3.78 9.98 -19.39
C HIS A 405 -4.79 11.13 -19.51
N ARG A 406 -5.02 11.92 -18.44
CA ARG A 406 -5.95 13.06 -18.49
C ARG A 406 -5.59 14.16 -17.47
N PRO A 407 -5.85 15.44 -17.81
CA PRO A 407 -5.72 16.54 -16.86
C PRO A 407 -6.83 16.53 -15.81
N VAL A 408 -6.64 17.36 -14.79
CA VAL A 408 -7.63 17.70 -13.76
C VAL A 408 -8.82 18.44 -14.41
N LEU A 409 -10.04 18.11 -14.00
CA LEU A 409 -11.22 18.87 -14.36
C LEU A 409 -11.48 19.97 -13.32
N ALA A 410 -12.00 21.11 -13.77
CA ALA A 410 -12.56 22.09 -12.85
C ALA A 410 -13.80 21.51 -12.13
N PRO A 411 -14.12 21.96 -10.91
CA PRO A 411 -15.26 21.41 -10.15
C PRO A 411 -16.60 21.46 -10.93
N GLY A 412 -16.84 22.53 -11.70
CA GLY A 412 -18.04 22.64 -12.56
C GLY A 412 -18.07 21.62 -13.68
N ASP A 413 -16.93 21.31 -14.32
CA ASP A 413 -16.83 20.31 -15.38
C ASP A 413 -16.98 18.89 -14.80
N ALA A 414 -16.41 18.63 -13.62
CA ALA A 414 -16.61 17.37 -12.90
C ALA A 414 -18.10 17.16 -12.56
N ALA A 415 -18.79 18.20 -12.08
CA ALA A 415 -20.22 18.15 -11.81
C ALA A 415 -21.04 17.89 -13.09
N ALA A 416 -20.70 18.58 -14.18
CA ALA A 416 -21.35 18.37 -15.48
C ALA A 416 -21.18 16.94 -15.98
N ARG A 417 -19.97 16.37 -15.81
CA ARG A 417 -19.67 14.98 -16.13
C ARG A 417 -20.52 14.01 -15.32
N LEU A 418 -20.65 14.19 -14.00
CA LEU A 418 -21.51 13.33 -13.17
C LEU A 418 -22.98 13.38 -13.63
N ARG A 419 -23.50 14.57 -13.98
CA ARG A 419 -24.86 14.70 -14.52
C ARG A 419 -25.04 14.03 -15.88
N GLN A 420 -23.99 13.99 -16.71
CA GLN A 420 -23.99 13.19 -17.95
C GLN A 420 -24.09 11.69 -17.66
N GLU A 421 -23.38 11.19 -16.61
CA GLU A 421 -23.49 9.79 -16.16
C GLU A 421 -24.91 9.47 -15.67
N VAL A 422 -25.58 10.41 -14.98
CA VAL A 422 -27.00 10.27 -14.61
C VAL A 422 -27.89 10.21 -15.85
N SER A 423 -27.70 11.13 -16.80
CA SER A 423 -28.49 11.16 -18.04
C SER A 423 -28.31 9.91 -18.90
N ALA A 424 -27.15 9.27 -18.80
CA ALA A 424 -26.83 8.00 -19.46
C ALA A 424 -27.34 6.76 -18.69
N GLY A 425 -27.99 6.95 -17.52
CA GLY A 425 -28.52 5.85 -16.71
C GLY A 425 -27.46 5.08 -15.92
N ARG A 426 -26.21 5.60 -15.78
CA ARG A 426 -25.11 4.92 -15.10
C ARG A 426 -25.01 5.26 -13.62
N LEU A 427 -25.25 6.51 -13.23
CA LEU A 427 -25.27 6.95 -11.84
C LEU A 427 -26.67 7.37 -11.38
N ALA A 428 -26.95 7.23 -10.10
CA ALA A 428 -28.21 7.60 -9.48
C ALA A 428 -28.29 9.12 -9.28
N ALA A 429 -29.40 9.73 -9.71
CA ALA A 429 -29.58 11.18 -9.63
C ALA A 429 -29.53 11.68 -8.18
N GLU A 430 -30.19 10.98 -7.25
CA GLU A 430 -30.23 11.31 -5.82
C GLU A 430 -28.85 11.25 -5.17
N ALA A 431 -28.02 10.28 -5.52
CA ALA A 431 -26.67 10.13 -5.00
C ALA A 431 -25.73 11.22 -5.58
N VAL A 432 -25.85 11.51 -6.86
CA VAL A 432 -25.04 12.57 -7.52
C VAL A 432 -25.38 13.94 -6.94
N GLU A 433 -26.63 14.28 -6.76
CA GLU A 433 -27.00 15.59 -6.19
C GLU A 433 -26.54 15.72 -4.73
N ALA A 434 -26.66 14.67 -3.91
CA ALA A 434 -26.13 14.67 -2.54
C ALA A 434 -24.60 14.91 -2.54
N VAL A 435 -23.85 14.25 -3.42
CA VAL A 435 -22.39 14.45 -3.56
C VAL A 435 -22.08 15.88 -4.04
N LEU A 436 -22.81 16.43 -4.98
CA LEU A 436 -22.56 17.78 -5.50
C LEU A 436 -22.89 18.87 -4.47
N VAL A 437 -23.95 18.69 -3.69
CA VAL A 437 -24.28 19.59 -2.57
C VAL A 437 -23.18 19.53 -1.51
N ALA A 438 -22.76 18.32 -1.10
CA ALA A 438 -21.69 18.12 -0.14
C ALA A 438 -20.37 18.74 -0.63
N ALA A 439 -20.02 18.59 -1.89
CA ALA A 439 -18.83 19.20 -2.50
C ALA A 439 -18.86 20.74 -2.47
N GLY A 440 -20.05 21.34 -2.61
CA GLY A 440 -20.21 22.80 -2.51
C GLY A 440 -20.15 23.34 -1.10
N GLN A 441 -20.42 22.53 -0.10
CA GLN A 441 -20.47 22.88 1.33
C GLN A 441 -19.16 22.59 2.08
N GLN A 442 -18.15 21.98 1.48
CA GLN A 442 -16.88 21.73 2.18
C GLN A 442 -16.22 23.07 2.52
N PRO A 443 -16.13 23.42 3.83
CA PRO A 443 -15.43 24.64 4.21
C PRO A 443 -13.96 24.51 3.84
N ARG A 444 -13.40 25.48 3.13
CA ARG A 444 -11.97 25.68 3.04
C ARG A 444 -11.45 25.87 4.46
N ARG A 445 -10.88 24.86 5.06
CA ARG A 445 -10.12 25.05 6.29
C ARG A 445 -8.83 25.77 5.92
N PRO A 446 -8.59 27.00 6.44
CA PRO A 446 -7.28 27.61 6.34
C PRO A 446 -6.35 26.76 7.21
N HIS A 447 -5.51 25.95 6.58
CA HIS A 447 -4.47 25.25 7.32
C HIS A 447 -3.35 26.27 7.62
N ALA A 448 -3.08 26.48 8.90
CA ALA A 448 -1.78 26.98 9.30
C ALA A 448 -0.73 26.00 8.74
N PRO A 449 0.34 26.48 8.09
CA PRO A 449 1.30 25.60 7.43
C PRO A 449 1.90 24.62 8.44
N ALA A 450 1.52 23.35 8.34
CA ALA A 450 2.05 22.32 9.20
C ALA A 450 3.56 22.16 8.95
N GLY A 451 4.32 21.85 10.01
CA GLY A 451 5.78 21.68 9.92
C GLY A 451 6.56 22.95 9.65
N GLY A 452 5.99 24.15 9.87
CA GLY A 452 6.68 25.42 9.63
C GLY A 452 6.99 25.71 8.15
N LEU A 453 6.25 25.06 7.25
CA LEU A 453 6.39 25.29 5.81
C LEU A 453 5.87 26.68 5.43
N THR A 454 6.54 27.34 4.51
CA THR A 454 6.04 28.56 3.87
C THR A 454 4.98 28.22 2.82
N PRO A 455 4.11 29.18 2.41
CA PRO A 455 3.14 28.95 1.32
C PRO A 455 3.79 28.41 0.04
N ARG A 456 4.99 28.89 -0.30
CA ARG A 456 5.74 28.43 -1.47
C ARG A 456 6.27 27.01 -1.31
N GLU A 457 6.69 26.63 -0.11
CA GLU A 457 7.11 25.26 0.18
C GLU A 457 5.92 24.31 0.17
N VAL A 458 4.74 24.71 0.63
CA VAL A 458 3.50 23.92 0.52
C VAL A 458 3.13 23.71 -0.93
N GLU A 459 3.22 24.73 -1.79
CA GLU A 459 2.95 24.63 -3.21
C GLU A 459 3.90 23.62 -3.90
N ILE A 460 5.20 23.72 -3.61
CA ILE A 460 6.21 22.79 -4.14
C ILE A 460 5.98 21.39 -3.61
N LEU A 461 5.66 21.21 -2.32
CA LEU A 461 5.33 19.93 -1.71
C LEU A 461 4.11 19.28 -2.39
N SER A 462 3.06 20.05 -2.65
CA SER A 462 1.88 19.57 -3.37
C SER A 462 2.22 19.07 -4.78
N MET A 463 3.11 19.75 -5.50
CA MET A 463 3.58 19.33 -6.82
C MET A 463 4.44 18.06 -6.76
N LEU A 464 5.30 17.95 -5.73
CA LEU A 464 6.06 16.71 -5.47
C LEU A 464 5.14 15.52 -5.22
N CYS A 465 4.10 15.71 -4.40
CA CYS A 465 3.10 14.67 -4.13
C CYS A 465 2.37 14.20 -5.39
N ARG A 466 2.24 15.08 -6.39
CA ARG A 466 1.69 14.75 -7.71
C ARG A 466 2.68 14.07 -8.67
N GLY A 467 3.85 13.68 -8.19
CA GLY A 467 4.87 12.97 -8.98
C GLY A 467 5.73 13.87 -9.86
N MET A 468 5.59 15.19 -9.78
CA MET A 468 6.39 16.11 -10.59
C MET A 468 7.85 16.06 -10.18
N THR A 469 8.73 16.05 -11.17
CA THR A 469 10.18 16.19 -10.97
C THR A 469 10.55 17.64 -10.65
N PRO A 470 11.69 17.90 -10.01
CA PRO A 470 12.16 19.26 -9.78
C PRO A 470 12.29 20.10 -11.06
N ALA A 471 12.49 19.47 -12.21
CA ALA A 471 12.55 20.14 -13.50
C ALA A 471 11.16 20.61 -13.99
N GLU A 472 10.16 19.77 -13.83
CA GLU A 472 8.75 20.09 -14.17
C GLU A 472 8.19 21.15 -13.24
N ILE A 473 8.48 21.05 -11.93
CA ILE A 473 8.12 22.08 -10.94
C ILE A 473 8.78 23.42 -11.29
N ALA A 474 10.05 23.41 -11.67
CA ALA A 474 10.75 24.63 -12.07
C ALA A 474 10.10 25.28 -13.30
N GLY A 475 9.68 24.48 -14.29
CA GLY A 475 8.93 24.97 -15.44
C GLY A 475 7.56 25.55 -15.06
N ALA A 476 6.80 24.82 -14.24
CA ALA A 476 5.47 25.23 -13.80
C ALA A 476 5.47 26.51 -12.96
N LEU A 477 6.51 26.72 -12.16
CA LEU A 477 6.62 27.85 -11.24
C LEU A 477 7.52 28.98 -11.75
N PHE A 478 8.03 28.88 -12.96
CA PHE A 478 8.98 29.84 -13.58
C PHE A 478 10.22 30.09 -12.70
N LEU A 479 10.78 29.02 -12.10
CA LEU A 479 11.96 29.05 -11.25
C LEU A 479 13.14 28.33 -11.90
N ALA A 480 14.35 28.63 -11.38
CA ALA A 480 15.53 27.83 -11.72
C ALA A 480 15.45 26.45 -11.07
N ARG A 481 15.91 25.38 -11.75
CA ARG A 481 15.94 24.01 -11.22
C ARG A 481 16.69 23.91 -9.88
N LYS A 482 17.78 24.67 -9.73
CA LYS A 482 18.56 24.75 -8.47
C LYS A 482 17.72 25.30 -7.32
N THR A 483 16.90 26.32 -7.58
CA THR A 483 16.02 26.93 -6.57
C THR A 483 14.96 25.91 -6.09
N VAL A 484 14.34 25.18 -7.02
CA VAL A 484 13.36 24.13 -6.65
C VAL A 484 14.04 23.03 -5.84
N ARG A 485 15.23 22.58 -6.22
CA ARG A 485 15.97 21.56 -5.46
C ARG A 485 16.26 22.04 -4.03
N ASN A 486 16.69 23.26 -3.84
CA ASN A 486 16.91 23.83 -2.51
C ASN A 486 15.62 23.88 -1.68
N HIS A 487 14.49 24.27 -2.29
CA HIS A 487 13.19 24.21 -1.61
C HIS A 487 12.83 22.78 -1.18
N VAL A 488 13.05 21.80 -2.03
CA VAL A 488 12.77 20.37 -1.71
C VAL A 488 13.63 19.91 -0.52
N GLU A 489 14.90 20.26 -0.50
CA GLU A 489 15.79 19.95 0.63
C GLU A 489 15.33 20.63 1.93
N HIS A 490 14.94 21.90 1.86
CA HIS A 490 14.40 22.63 3.02
C HIS A 490 13.06 22.02 3.49
N ILE A 491 12.17 21.67 2.57
CA ILE A 491 10.91 20.99 2.89
C ILE A 491 11.22 19.70 3.65
N TYR A 492 12.07 18.83 3.09
CA TYR A 492 12.41 17.56 3.72
C TYR A 492 13.00 17.74 5.13
N THR A 493 13.89 18.70 5.30
CA THR A 493 14.48 19.05 6.60
C THR A 493 13.41 19.50 7.59
N LYS A 494 12.50 20.39 7.18
CA LYS A 494 11.46 20.96 8.06
C LYS A 494 10.44 19.91 8.52
N ILE A 495 10.10 18.97 7.65
CA ILE A 495 9.08 17.94 7.94
C ILE A 495 9.67 16.62 8.40
N GLY A 496 11.01 16.52 8.52
CA GLY A 496 11.69 15.28 8.92
C GLY A 496 11.61 14.16 7.89
N ALA A 497 11.37 14.47 6.61
CA ALA A 497 11.33 13.49 5.54
C ALA A 497 12.71 13.38 4.86
N THR A 498 13.05 12.18 4.38
CA THR A 498 14.29 11.93 3.65
C THR A 498 14.05 11.69 2.16
N ASN A 499 12.79 11.56 1.75
CA ASN A 499 12.41 11.20 0.39
C ASN A 499 10.96 11.65 0.07
N ARG A 500 10.55 11.45 -1.19
CA ARG A 500 9.22 11.86 -1.66
C ARG A 500 8.10 11.14 -0.91
N VAL A 501 8.27 9.86 -0.59
CA VAL A 501 7.22 9.08 0.08
C VAL A 501 6.96 9.61 1.48
N GLY A 502 8.01 9.85 2.27
CA GLY A 502 7.90 10.47 3.59
C GLY A 502 7.25 11.86 3.52
N ALA A 503 7.61 12.66 2.50
CA ALA A 503 7.02 13.98 2.29
C ALA A 503 5.53 13.89 1.88
N THR A 504 5.17 12.90 1.07
CA THR A 504 3.76 12.65 0.68
C THR A 504 2.92 12.21 1.88
N LEU A 505 3.44 11.30 2.71
CA LEU A 505 2.78 10.90 3.97
C LEU A 505 2.55 12.09 4.90
N PHE A 506 3.57 12.94 5.06
CA PHE A 506 3.43 14.16 5.84
C PHE A 506 2.34 15.06 5.27
N ALA A 507 2.34 15.29 3.95
CA ALA A 507 1.36 16.14 3.27
C ALA A 507 -0.07 15.61 3.42
N ILE A 508 -0.28 14.29 3.26
CA ILE A 508 -1.58 13.63 3.47
C ILE A 508 -2.05 13.82 4.92
N ARG A 509 -1.20 13.50 5.91
CA ARG A 509 -1.55 13.60 7.32
C ARG A 509 -1.95 15.01 7.75
N ASN A 510 -1.34 16.02 7.14
CA ASN A 510 -1.57 17.42 7.46
C ASN A 510 -2.53 18.13 6.49
N GLY A 511 -3.20 17.38 5.59
CA GLY A 511 -4.16 17.94 4.64
C GLY A 511 -3.55 18.94 3.64
N LEU A 512 -2.26 18.79 3.32
CA LEU A 512 -1.53 19.67 2.40
C LEU A 512 -1.58 19.18 0.94
N THR A 513 -2.25 18.07 0.66
CA THR A 513 -2.49 17.55 -0.68
C THR A 513 -3.83 18.08 -1.19
N GLU A 514 -3.93 19.37 -1.52
CA GLU A 514 -5.09 19.89 -2.23
C GLU A 514 -4.98 19.54 -3.71
N TYR A 515 -5.80 18.61 -4.16
CA TYR A 515 -6.14 18.44 -5.55
C TYR A 515 -7.22 19.48 -5.90
N GLY A 516 -6.82 20.59 -6.51
CA GLY A 516 -7.74 21.50 -7.15
C GLY A 516 -8.01 22.86 -6.52
N SER A 517 -6.99 23.66 -6.24
CA SER A 517 -7.14 25.11 -6.39
C SER A 517 -6.15 25.61 -7.43
N ALA A 518 -6.59 25.63 -8.67
CA ALA A 518 -5.97 26.50 -9.64
C ALA A 518 -6.12 27.93 -9.11
N ALA A 519 -4.99 28.53 -8.74
CA ALA A 519 -4.92 29.95 -8.42
C ALA A 519 -5.57 30.77 -9.55
N ARG A 520 -6.40 31.71 -9.15
CA ARG A 520 -6.64 32.91 -9.94
C ARG A 520 -5.36 33.74 -10.01
#